data_1b4143a846b4d0aec791cbfb80972a4f
#
_entry.id   1b4143a846b4d0aec791cbfb80972a4f
#
_cell.length_a   1.000
_cell.length_b   1.000
_cell.length_c   1.000
_cell.angle_alpha   90.00
_cell.angle_beta   90.00
_cell.angle_gamma   90.00
#
_symmetry.space_group_name_H-M   'P 1'
#
loop_
_entity.id
_entity.type
_entity.pdbx_description
1 polymer ?
#
loop_
_entity_poly.entity_id
_entity_poly.type
_entity_poly.pdbx_seq_one_letter_code
_entity_poly.pdbx_strand_id
1 'polypeptide(L)'
;MAEKILIVDDEIDMLELLELIITDRTEYAVVTTNTPLEVPELLKKDSFDLLITDLRMPDIDGIELIEMVKQIDDQIPFIIITAYGTIESAVEAMRKGAFDYITKPFRQEQILLTIEKVMKWRRLQKENIALKAELERIKKGTNG
;
A
#
# COMPACT_ATOMS: atom_id res chain seq x y z
N MET A 1 16.54 2.59 -8.24
CA MET A 1 15.56 1.51 -8.37
C MET A 1 14.16 2.09 -8.30
N ALA A 2 13.27 1.59 -9.13
CA ALA A 2 11.92 2.09 -9.18
C ALA A 2 11.14 1.69 -7.92
N GLU A 3 10.38 2.62 -7.39
CA GLU A 3 9.44 2.35 -6.31
C GLU A 3 8.27 1.54 -6.87
N LYS A 4 7.74 0.59 -6.09
CA LYS A 4 6.73 -0.36 -6.54
C LYS A 4 5.44 -0.27 -5.76
N ILE A 5 4.34 -0.37 -6.48
CA ILE A 5 2.99 -0.35 -5.93
C ILE A 5 2.33 -1.69 -6.23
N LEU A 6 1.77 -2.33 -5.22
CA LEU A 6 0.98 -3.54 -5.38
C LEU A 6 -0.49 -3.19 -5.30
N ILE A 7 -1.27 -3.59 -6.31
CA ILE A 7 -2.71 -3.33 -6.37
C ILE A 7 -3.46 -4.66 -6.35
N VAL A 8 -4.41 -4.78 -5.45
CA VAL A 8 -5.23 -5.97 -5.26
C VAL A 8 -6.70 -5.61 -5.42
N ASP A 9 -7.37 -6.21 -6.38
CA ASP A 9 -8.80 -6.01 -6.62
C ASP A 9 -9.30 -7.23 -7.40
N ASP A 10 -10.47 -7.74 -7.05
CA ASP A 10 -11.05 -8.89 -7.76
C ASP A 10 -11.58 -8.53 -9.14
N GLU A 11 -11.77 -7.24 -9.42
CA GLU A 11 -12.22 -6.76 -10.73
C GLU A 11 -11.03 -6.42 -11.62
N ILE A 12 -10.84 -7.21 -12.67
CA ILE A 12 -9.72 -7.03 -13.61
C ILE A 12 -9.76 -5.66 -14.27
N ASP A 13 -10.94 -5.17 -14.63
CA ASP A 13 -11.09 -3.83 -15.24
C ASP A 13 -10.57 -2.73 -14.34
N MET A 14 -10.78 -2.85 -13.03
CA MET A 14 -10.29 -1.87 -12.07
C MET A 14 -8.78 -1.93 -11.95
N LEU A 15 -8.20 -3.11 -11.96
CA LEU A 15 -6.74 -3.28 -11.95
C LEU A 15 -6.11 -2.63 -13.18
N GLU A 16 -6.68 -2.86 -14.35
CA GLU A 16 -6.20 -2.27 -15.60
C GLU A 16 -6.30 -0.74 -15.57
N LEU A 17 -7.41 -0.22 -15.06
CA LEU A 17 -7.61 1.22 -14.96
C LEU A 17 -6.58 1.87 -14.04
N LEU A 18 -6.41 1.33 -12.85
CA LEU A 18 -5.45 1.88 -11.88
C LEU A 18 -4.01 1.78 -12.39
N GLU A 19 -3.66 0.65 -12.99
CA GLU A 19 -2.33 0.48 -13.59
C GLU A 19 -2.09 1.52 -14.69
N LEU A 20 -3.07 1.73 -15.56
CA LEU A 20 -2.95 2.72 -16.63
C LEU A 20 -2.77 4.14 -16.08
N ILE A 21 -3.59 4.53 -15.09
CA ILE A 21 -3.50 5.85 -14.47
C ILE A 21 -2.10 6.08 -13.89
N ILE A 22 -1.61 5.11 -13.15
CA ILE A 22 -0.34 5.25 -12.44
C ILE A 22 0.84 5.24 -13.41
N THR A 23 0.87 4.29 -14.34
CA THR A 23 2.00 4.17 -15.27
C THR A 23 2.04 5.30 -16.29
N ASP A 24 0.88 5.87 -16.65
CA ASP A 24 0.84 7.02 -17.57
C ASP A 24 1.38 8.30 -16.96
N ARG A 25 1.21 8.49 -15.66
CA ARG A 25 1.49 9.76 -14.98
C ARG A 25 2.67 9.70 -14.02
N THR A 26 3.22 8.54 -13.77
CA THR A 26 4.33 8.37 -12.82
C THR A 26 5.36 7.39 -13.37
N GLU A 27 6.50 7.32 -12.69
CA GLU A 27 7.54 6.33 -13.00
C GLU A 27 7.49 5.12 -12.06
N TYR A 28 6.45 5.01 -11.24
CA TYR A 28 6.31 3.87 -10.33
C TYR A 28 6.07 2.58 -11.10
N ALA A 29 6.68 1.51 -10.63
CA ALA A 29 6.38 0.18 -11.11
C ALA A 29 5.09 -0.30 -10.44
N VAL A 30 4.24 -0.98 -11.19
CA VAL A 30 2.95 -1.46 -10.70
C VAL A 30 2.86 -2.97 -10.91
N VAL A 31 2.48 -3.68 -9.86
CA VAL A 31 2.14 -5.10 -9.91
C VAL A 31 0.69 -5.22 -9.49
N THR A 32 -0.09 -5.95 -10.25
CA THR A 32 -1.52 -6.16 -9.97
C THR A 32 -1.82 -7.63 -9.74
N THR A 33 -2.79 -7.91 -8.89
CA THR A 33 -3.33 -9.24 -8.74
C THR A 33 -4.83 -9.19 -8.44
N ASN A 34 -5.58 -10.10 -9.07
CA ASN A 34 -6.99 -10.29 -8.76
C ASN A 34 -7.21 -11.44 -7.76
N THR A 35 -6.13 -11.99 -7.23
CA THR A 35 -6.16 -13.13 -6.30
C THR A 35 -5.54 -12.71 -4.97
N PRO A 36 -6.35 -12.25 -4.00
CA PRO A 36 -5.80 -11.74 -2.74
C PRO A 36 -4.91 -12.73 -2.01
N LEU A 37 -5.21 -14.02 -2.10
CA LEU A 37 -4.45 -15.05 -1.37
C LEU A 37 -3.03 -15.25 -1.90
N GLU A 38 -2.69 -14.73 -3.08
CA GLU A 38 -1.31 -14.80 -3.57
C GLU A 38 -0.42 -13.66 -3.09
N VAL A 39 -1.01 -12.65 -2.40
CA VAL A 39 -0.25 -11.49 -1.92
C VAL A 39 0.93 -11.88 -1.02
N PRO A 40 0.79 -12.80 -0.06
CA PRO A 40 1.94 -13.21 0.75
C PRO A 40 3.12 -13.71 -0.08
N GLU A 41 2.86 -14.48 -1.14
CA GLU A 41 3.92 -14.96 -2.02
C GLU A 41 4.58 -13.82 -2.80
N LEU A 42 3.79 -12.85 -3.26
CA LEU A 42 4.32 -11.68 -3.94
C LEU A 42 5.24 -10.87 -3.03
N LEU A 43 4.85 -10.71 -1.77
CA LEU A 43 5.66 -9.99 -0.78
C LEU A 43 6.96 -10.70 -0.43
N LYS A 44 6.98 -12.01 -0.52
CA LYS A 44 8.21 -12.79 -0.30
C LYS A 44 9.20 -12.68 -1.45
N LYS A 45 8.68 -12.49 -2.66
CA LYS A 45 9.50 -12.43 -3.88
C LYS A 45 10.02 -11.04 -4.19
N ASP A 46 9.34 -10.00 -3.71
CA ASP A 46 9.67 -8.63 -4.04
C ASP A 46 9.29 -7.69 -2.90
N SER A 47 9.83 -6.49 -2.90
CA SER A 47 9.48 -5.47 -1.92
C SER A 47 8.58 -4.43 -2.57
N PHE A 48 7.59 -3.95 -1.83
CA PHE A 48 6.63 -2.97 -2.29
C PHE A 48 6.62 -1.75 -1.36
N ASP A 49 6.34 -0.60 -1.94
CA ASP A 49 6.32 0.66 -1.21
C ASP A 49 4.91 1.13 -0.86
N LEU A 50 3.91 0.56 -1.49
CA LEU A 50 2.52 0.89 -1.27
C LEU A 50 1.64 -0.30 -1.66
N LEU A 51 0.63 -0.57 -0.83
CA LEU A 51 -0.43 -1.53 -1.14
C LEU A 51 -1.73 -0.77 -1.36
N ILE A 52 -2.40 -1.04 -2.47
CA ILE A 52 -3.74 -0.54 -2.75
C ILE A 52 -4.66 -1.76 -2.83
N THR A 53 -5.71 -1.80 -2.02
CA THR A 53 -6.63 -2.93 -2.01
C THR A 53 -8.08 -2.48 -1.99
N ASP A 54 -8.95 -3.29 -2.59
CA ASP A 54 -10.39 -3.18 -2.37
C ASP A 54 -10.74 -3.75 -1.00
N LEU A 55 -11.89 -3.39 -0.49
CA LEU A 55 -12.39 -3.86 0.80
C LEU A 55 -13.09 -5.21 0.68
N ARG A 56 -13.91 -5.38 -0.35
CA ARG A 56 -14.67 -6.61 -0.58
C ARG A 56 -14.11 -7.41 -1.73
N MET A 57 -13.64 -8.60 -1.43
CA MET A 57 -13.09 -9.52 -2.40
C MET A 57 -13.51 -10.94 -2.03
N PRO A 58 -13.59 -11.87 -3.00
CA PRO A 58 -13.79 -13.28 -2.68
C PRO A 58 -12.65 -13.80 -1.80
N ASP A 59 -12.90 -14.79 -1.01
CA ASP A 59 -11.96 -15.52 -0.16
C ASP A 59 -11.48 -14.73 1.07
N ILE A 60 -11.12 -13.47 0.92
CA ILE A 60 -10.59 -12.65 2.00
C ILE A 60 -10.96 -11.18 1.76
N ASP A 61 -11.38 -10.47 2.78
CA ASP A 61 -11.65 -9.03 2.64
C ASP A 61 -10.37 -8.20 2.78
N GLY A 62 -10.47 -6.91 2.44
CA GLY A 62 -9.30 -6.02 2.46
C GLY A 62 -8.69 -5.83 3.83
N ILE A 63 -9.48 -5.86 4.90
CA ILE A 63 -8.98 -5.70 6.27
C ILE A 63 -8.19 -6.94 6.67
N GLU A 64 -8.71 -8.12 6.37
CA GLU A 64 -8.00 -9.38 6.63
C GLU A 64 -6.69 -9.44 5.84
N LEU A 65 -6.71 -8.98 4.59
CA LEU A 65 -5.51 -8.92 3.76
C LEU A 65 -4.45 -8.02 4.40
N ILE A 66 -4.86 -6.84 4.88
CA ILE A 66 -3.95 -5.90 5.54
C ILE A 66 -3.33 -6.54 6.78
N GLU A 67 -4.10 -7.26 7.56
CA GLU A 67 -3.58 -7.96 8.74
C GLU A 67 -2.53 -9.01 8.37
N MET A 68 -2.76 -9.74 7.28
CA MET A 68 -1.78 -10.69 6.74
C MET A 68 -0.51 -9.99 6.28
N VAL A 69 -0.66 -8.87 5.57
CA VAL A 69 0.48 -8.09 5.06
C VAL A 69 1.32 -7.55 6.22
N LYS A 70 0.67 -7.05 7.26
CA LYS A 70 1.38 -6.51 8.42
C LYS A 70 2.23 -7.55 9.16
N GLN A 71 1.85 -8.80 9.10
CA GLN A 71 2.66 -9.88 9.68
C GLN A 71 3.92 -10.18 8.88
N ILE A 72 3.92 -9.83 7.59
CA ILE A 72 5.06 -10.03 6.71
C ILE A 72 5.93 -8.78 6.66
N ASP A 73 5.32 -7.61 6.52
CA ASP A 73 5.98 -6.31 6.49
C ASP A 73 5.03 -5.27 7.06
N ASP A 74 5.24 -4.89 8.31
CA ASP A 74 4.38 -3.95 9.02
C ASP A 74 4.65 -2.49 8.65
N GLN A 75 5.61 -2.23 7.79
CA GLN A 75 6.01 -0.90 7.38
C GLN A 75 5.34 -0.42 6.09
N ILE A 76 4.75 -1.31 5.31
CA ILE A 76 4.13 -0.94 4.04
C ILE A 76 2.87 -0.12 4.29
N PRO A 77 2.78 1.13 3.80
CA PRO A 77 1.53 1.89 3.88
C PRO A 77 0.49 1.29 2.94
N PHE A 78 -0.79 1.49 3.25
CA PHE A 78 -1.86 0.98 2.41
C PHE A 78 -2.99 1.98 2.26
N ILE A 79 -3.65 1.90 1.10
CA ILE A 79 -4.84 2.68 0.74
C ILE A 79 -5.95 1.70 0.43
N ILE A 80 -7.17 1.99 0.86
CA ILE A 80 -8.35 1.23 0.47
C ILE A 80 -9.11 2.02 -0.58
N ILE A 81 -9.47 1.36 -1.68
CA ILE A 81 -10.30 1.92 -2.76
C ILE A 81 -11.45 0.95 -2.98
N THR A 82 -12.68 1.38 -2.67
CA THR A 82 -13.83 0.46 -2.71
C THR A 82 -15.12 1.14 -3.14
N ALA A 83 -15.99 0.37 -3.83
CA ALA A 83 -17.37 0.78 -4.12
C ALA A 83 -18.31 0.47 -2.95
N TYR A 84 -17.86 -0.31 -1.98
CA TYR A 84 -18.68 -0.82 -0.87
C TYR A 84 -18.39 -0.10 0.44
N GLY A 85 -18.02 1.18 0.34
CA GLY A 85 -17.66 1.97 1.51
C GLY A 85 -18.87 2.36 2.36
N THR A 86 -18.69 2.25 3.66
CA THR A 86 -19.59 2.78 4.67
C THR A 86 -18.76 3.62 5.63
N ILE A 87 -19.43 4.46 6.43
CA ILE A 87 -18.74 5.25 7.47
C ILE A 87 -18.00 4.28 8.42
N GLU A 88 -18.68 3.18 8.79
CA GLU A 88 -18.13 2.18 9.70
C GLU A 88 -16.87 1.52 9.14
N SER A 89 -16.89 1.11 7.87
CA SER A 89 -15.73 0.47 7.24
C SER A 89 -14.57 1.45 7.07
N ALA A 90 -14.86 2.72 6.77
CA ALA A 90 -13.83 3.74 6.69
C ALA A 90 -13.15 3.96 8.05
N VAL A 91 -13.94 4.06 9.12
CA VAL A 91 -13.43 4.22 10.47
C VAL A 91 -12.56 3.02 10.86
N GLU A 92 -13.02 1.80 10.57
CA GLU A 92 -12.24 0.60 10.85
C GLU A 92 -10.92 0.59 10.09
N ALA A 93 -10.93 0.92 8.81
CA ALA A 93 -9.73 0.98 7.99
C ALA A 93 -8.71 1.97 8.55
N MET A 94 -9.18 3.17 8.93
CA MET A 94 -8.30 4.19 9.49
C MET A 94 -7.75 3.78 10.86
N ARG A 95 -8.53 3.07 11.66
CA ARG A 95 -8.06 2.51 12.94
C ARG A 95 -6.96 1.46 12.73
N LYS A 96 -7.05 0.70 11.64
CA LYS A 96 -6.04 -0.30 11.28
C LYS A 96 -4.80 0.32 10.66
N GLY A 97 -4.81 1.62 10.44
CA GLY A 97 -3.65 2.36 9.96
C GLY A 97 -3.65 2.67 8.47
N ALA A 98 -4.80 2.60 7.81
CA ALA A 98 -4.89 3.00 6.39
C ALA A 98 -4.40 4.44 6.23
N PHE A 99 -3.62 4.68 5.20
CA PHE A 99 -3.17 6.03 4.88
C PHE A 99 -4.34 6.86 4.35
N ASP A 100 -5.19 6.24 3.53
CA ASP A 100 -6.39 6.89 3.02
C ASP A 100 -7.44 5.85 2.63
N TYR A 101 -8.66 6.31 2.45
CA TYR A 101 -9.80 5.49 2.09
C TYR A 101 -10.58 6.23 0.99
N ILE A 102 -10.62 5.64 -0.20
CA ILE A 102 -11.22 6.27 -1.37
C ILE A 102 -12.42 5.45 -1.83
N THR A 103 -13.54 6.12 -2.10
CA THR A 103 -14.73 5.46 -2.61
C THR A 103 -14.77 5.54 -4.14
N LYS A 104 -15.25 4.47 -4.76
CA LYS A 104 -15.53 4.43 -6.20
C LYS A 104 -16.94 5.01 -6.43
N PRO A 105 -17.17 5.78 -7.48
CA PRO A 105 -16.21 6.22 -8.50
C PRO A 105 -15.29 7.32 -7.96
N PHE A 106 -14.07 7.35 -8.46
CA PHE A 106 -13.06 8.33 -8.06
C PHE A 106 -12.59 9.14 -9.27
N ARG A 107 -11.93 10.25 -9.01
CA ARG A 107 -11.26 11.02 -10.06
C ARG A 107 -9.80 10.59 -10.16
N GLN A 108 -9.29 10.60 -11.38
CA GLN A 108 -7.89 10.26 -11.64
C GLN A 108 -6.94 11.12 -10.79
N GLU A 109 -7.21 12.43 -10.70
CA GLU A 109 -6.41 13.37 -9.91
C GLU A 109 -6.39 13.01 -8.43
N GLN A 110 -7.52 12.52 -7.91
CA GLN A 110 -7.61 12.09 -6.52
C GLN A 110 -6.67 10.92 -6.23
N ILE A 111 -6.67 9.92 -7.11
CA ILE A 111 -5.80 8.76 -6.98
C ILE A 111 -4.33 9.19 -7.03
N LEU A 112 -3.98 9.98 -8.03
CA LEU A 112 -2.59 10.42 -8.22
C LEU A 112 -2.09 11.28 -7.05
N LEU A 113 -2.93 12.19 -6.56
CA LEU A 113 -2.56 13.03 -5.42
C LEU A 113 -2.35 12.19 -4.16
N THR A 114 -3.24 11.24 -3.91
CA THR A 114 -3.13 10.38 -2.74
C THR A 114 -1.87 9.52 -2.81
N ILE A 115 -1.60 8.92 -3.96
CA ILE A 115 -0.38 8.13 -4.17
C ILE A 115 0.86 8.98 -3.94
N GLU A 116 0.90 10.19 -4.47
CA GLU A 116 2.03 11.11 -4.28
C GLU A 116 2.29 11.39 -2.80
N LYS A 117 1.23 11.65 -2.04
CA LYS A 117 1.35 11.89 -0.60
C LYS A 117 1.88 10.65 0.15
N VAL A 118 1.36 9.48 -0.18
CA VAL A 118 1.79 8.23 0.45
C VAL A 118 3.25 7.94 0.14
N MET A 119 3.65 8.08 -1.13
CA MET A 119 5.01 7.78 -1.54
C MET A 119 6.01 8.75 -0.92
N LYS A 120 5.65 10.01 -0.78
CA LYS A 120 6.46 11.00 -0.08
C LYS A 120 6.62 10.60 1.40
N TRP A 121 5.53 10.22 2.05
CA TRP A 121 5.57 9.73 3.44
C TRP A 121 6.45 8.48 3.55
N ARG A 122 6.32 7.55 2.60
CA ARG A 122 7.09 6.31 2.58
C ARG A 122 8.60 6.59 2.49
N ARG A 123 9.00 7.55 1.66
CA ARG A 123 10.41 7.93 1.54
C ARG A 123 10.94 8.48 2.86
N LEU A 124 10.15 9.34 3.51
CA LEU A 124 10.52 9.88 4.82
C LEU A 124 10.59 8.80 5.90
N GLN A 125 9.68 7.84 5.86
CA GLN A 125 9.68 6.69 6.77
C GLN A 125 10.96 5.88 6.61
N LYS A 126 11.34 5.56 5.38
CA LYS A 126 12.56 4.79 5.08
C LYS A 126 13.81 5.55 5.52
N GLU A 127 13.86 6.84 5.27
CA GLU A 127 14.96 7.70 5.69
C GLU A 127 15.07 7.72 7.21
N ASN A 128 13.96 7.86 7.92
CA ASN A 128 13.93 7.87 9.38
C ASN A 128 14.41 6.55 9.97
N ILE A 129 13.97 5.43 9.42
CA ILE A 129 14.43 4.10 9.83
C ILE A 129 15.94 3.95 9.62
N ALA A 130 16.45 4.38 8.47
CA ALA A 130 17.86 4.32 8.17
C ALA A 130 18.70 5.18 9.12
N LEU A 131 18.23 6.40 9.43
CA LEU A 131 18.90 7.30 10.36
C LEU A 131 18.92 6.74 11.79
N LYS A 132 17.84 6.12 12.23
CA LYS A 132 17.78 5.48 13.55
C LYS A 132 18.75 4.31 13.64
N ALA A 133 18.84 3.49 12.59
CA ALA A 133 19.78 2.38 12.53
C ALA A 133 21.23 2.88 12.59
N GLU A 134 21.53 3.95 11.86
CA GLU A 134 22.85 4.57 11.87
C GLU A 134 23.21 5.11 13.26
N LEU A 135 22.25 5.78 13.91
CA LEU A 135 22.45 6.32 15.26
C LEU A 135 22.72 5.22 16.27
N GLU A 136 21.99 4.11 16.22
CA GLU A 136 22.21 2.95 17.09
C GLU A 136 23.62 2.38 16.89
N ARG A 137 24.06 2.26 15.65
CA ARG A 137 25.40 1.77 15.33
C ARG A 137 26.48 2.67 15.92
N ILE A 138 26.31 3.98 15.81
CA ILE A 138 27.24 4.97 16.37
C ILE A 138 27.30 4.84 17.89
N LYS A 139 26.15 4.74 18.55
CA LYS A 139 26.08 4.58 20.01
C LYS A 139 26.81 3.33 20.47
N LYS A 140 26.63 2.21 19.78
CA LYS A 140 27.33 0.96 20.11
C LYS A 140 28.82 1.09 19.92
N GLY A 141 29.25 1.82 18.90
CA GLY A 141 30.65 2.06 18.65
C GLY A 141 31.34 2.92 19.70
N THR A 142 30.60 3.88 20.31
CA THR A 142 31.16 4.78 21.33
C THR A 142 31.12 4.19 22.74
N ASN A 143 30.26 3.22 22.98
CA ASN A 143 30.13 2.57 24.28
C ASN A 143 30.93 1.26 24.40
N GLY A 144 31.59 0.89 23.35
CA GLY A 144 32.39 -0.33 23.32
C GLY A 144 33.81 -0.11 23.79
#